data_f74dbb3f58cd254e31b2cd0e11621eea
#
_entry.id   f74dbb3f58cd254e31b2cd0e11621eea
#
_cell.length_a   1.000
_cell.length_b   1.000
_cell.length_c   1.000
_cell.angle_alpha   90.00
_cell.angle_beta   90.00
_cell.angle_gamma   90.00
#
_symmetry.space_group_name_H-M   'P 1'
#
loop_
_entity.id
_entity.type
_entity.pdbx_description
1 polymer ?
#
loop_
_entity_poly.entity_id
_entity_poly.type
_entity_poly.pdbx_seq_one_letter_code
_entity_poly.pdbx_strand_id
1 'polypeptide(L)'
;MKKNKPLCVEVFRGSVVENRHFIDVCVCDAEGKVVFAYGDYEETIFPRSAIKPFQTIPLISILNKKNVSQYLKGEEIAIITGSHNGEKKHIETVRKLLEKYQINENLLCCGAHWSLNPSVAEKQMLDIKIPTNMMSNCSGKHAGMLILSKFLGAPLGNYLEQTHVVQQRILGTCELFLGKSIPNANISTDGCGAPTFAGPLGNWARAYALLADTKYLPDEIAKASLALISSVAKNPFYVAGSSRLCSVLNSHFKGDIFGKSGAEGCYGCSFKNLGLGLTLKCRDGSKLGAEVALGYILKE
;
A
#
# COMPACT_ATOMS: atom_id res chain seq x y z
N MET A 1 -23.06 9.05 18.10
CA MET A 1 -22.19 10.25 17.95
C MET A 1 -22.64 11.06 16.75
N LYS A 2 -22.60 12.41 16.81
CA LYS A 2 -22.84 13.22 15.59
C LYS A 2 -21.70 12.96 14.61
N LYS A 3 -22.04 12.44 13.41
CA LYS A 3 -21.05 12.29 12.33
C LYS A 3 -20.49 13.68 11.99
N ASN A 4 -19.18 13.82 11.96
CA ASN A 4 -18.54 15.05 11.54
C ASN A 4 -18.85 15.33 10.05
N LYS A 5 -18.81 16.59 9.62
CA LYS A 5 -18.89 16.90 8.20
C LYS A 5 -17.63 16.37 7.49
N PRO A 6 -17.76 15.77 6.30
CA PRO A 6 -16.58 15.37 5.52
C PRO A 6 -15.79 16.62 5.11
N LEU A 7 -14.49 16.47 4.91
CA LEU A 7 -13.68 17.50 4.26
C LEU A 7 -14.16 17.64 2.81
N CYS A 8 -14.30 18.88 2.32
CA CYS A 8 -14.73 19.15 0.95
C CYS A 8 -13.57 19.77 0.17
N VAL A 9 -13.20 19.15 -0.94
CA VAL A 9 -12.28 19.70 -1.93
C VAL A 9 -13.10 20.21 -3.10
N GLU A 10 -12.97 21.50 -3.42
CA GLU A 10 -13.64 22.14 -4.54
C GLU A 10 -12.66 22.34 -5.70
N VAL A 11 -13.12 22.03 -6.90
CA VAL A 11 -12.39 22.27 -8.16
C VAL A 11 -13.09 23.42 -8.88
N PHE A 12 -12.35 24.45 -9.21
CA PHE A 12 -12.87 25.64 -9.84
C PHE A 12 -12.53 25.70 -11.34
N ARG A 13 -13.50 26.23 -12.12
CA ARG A 13 -13.24 26.74 -13.46
C ARG A 13 -13.50 28.25 -13.46
N GLY A 14 -12.44 29.05 -13.48
CA GLY A 14 -12.55 30.48 -13.18
C GLY A 14 -13.06 30.70 -11.76
N SER A 15 -14.19 31.42 -11.62
CA SER A 15 -14.83 31.71 -10.33
C SER A 15 -15.95 30.70 -9.95
N VAL A 16 -16.25 29.72 -10.83
CA VAL A 16 -17.36 28.78 -10.64
C VAL A 16 -16.82 27.46 -10.11
N VAL A 17 -17.45 26.91 -9.07
CA VAL A 17 -17.18 25.56 -8.60
C VAL A 17 -17.67 24.57 -9.62
N GLU A 18 -16.75 23.81 -10.22
CA GLU A 18 -17.04 22.80 -11.23
C GLU A 18 -17.30 21.43 -10.62
N ASN A 19 -16.50 21.02 -9.62
CA ASN A 19 -16.63 19.75 -8.92
C ASN A 19 -16.46 19.91 -7.40
N ARG A 20 -17.09 19.01 -6.64
CA ARG A 20 -16.89 18.85 -5.20
C ARG A 20 -16.57 17.41 -4.88
N HIS A 21 -15.49 17.18 -4.16
CA HIS A 21 -15.09 15.88 -3.64
C HIS A 21 -15.23 15.88 -2.13
N PHE A 22 -15.91 14.87 -1.58
CA PHE A 22 -16.09 14.71 -0.15
C PHE A 22 -15.18 13.61 0.38
N ILE A 23 -14.41 13.92 1.42
CA ILE A 23 -13.38 13.05 1.95
C ILE A 23 -13.65 12.75 3.43
N ASP A 24 -13.71 11.46 3.77
CA ASP A 24 -13.70 10.98 5.13
C ASP A 24 -12.24 10.79 5.56
N VAL A 25 -11.91 11.25 6.76
CA VAL A 25 -10.55 11.24 7.32
C VAL A 25 -10.59 10.76 8.75
N CYS A 26 -9.64 9.97 9.15
CA CYS A 26 -9.35 9.65 10.54
C CYS A 26 -7.86 9.79 10.80
N VAL A 27 -7.52 10.46 11.91
CA VAL A 27 -6.19 10.45 12.51
C VAL A 27 -6.31 9.95 13.93
N CYS A 28 -5.55 8.93 14.28
CA CYS A 28 -5.55 8.33 15.61
C CYS A 28 -4.14 7.88 16.03
N ASP A 29 -4.00 7.54 17.30
CA ASP A 29 -2.81 6.89 17.85
C ASP A 29 -2.85 5.35 17.66
N ALA A 30 -1.80 4.67 18.11
CA ALA A 30 -1.66 3.22 18.01
C ALA A 30 -2.66 2.43 18.89
N GLU A 31 -3.26 3.06 19.90
CA GLU A 31 -4.33 2.47 20.70
C GLU A 31 -5.70 2.63 20.04
N GLY A 32 -5.78 3.41 18.95
CA GLY A 32 -7.01 3.71 18.21
C GLY A 32 -7.78 4.90 18.76
N LYS A 33 -7.20 5.70 19.66
CA LYS A 33 -7.80 6.93 20.15
C LYS A 33 -7.77 7.99 19.05
N VAL A 34 -8.93 8.40 18.58
CA VAL A 34 -9.09 9.41 17.53
C VAL A 34 -8.61 10.77 18.02
N VAL A 35 -7.66 11.36 17.33
CA VAL A 35 -7.15 12.72 17.57
C VAL A 35 -8.04 13.73 16.86
N PHE A 36 -8.31 13.51 15.56
CA PHE A 36 -9.35 14.23 14.84
C PHE A 36 -9.92 13.38 13.69
N ALA A 37 -11.12 13.73 13.24
CA ALA A 37 -11.75 13.08 12.09
C ALA A 37 -12.65 14.07 11.33
N TYR A 38 -12.75 13.83 10.02
CA TYR A 38 -13.77 14.43 9.15
C TYR A 38 -14.65 13.32 8.61
N GLY A 39 -15.96 13.56 8.49
CA GLY A 39 -16.92 12.61 7.96
C GLY A 39 -17.13 11.38 8.85
N ASP A 40 -17.25 10.21 8.22
CA ASP A 40 -17.57 8.94 8.87
C ASP A 40 -16.35 8.02 8.91
N TYR A 41 -15.61 8.03 10.00
CA TYR A 41 -14.44 7.15 10.16
C TYR A 41 -14.82 5.71 10.58
N GLU A 42 -16.09 5.44 10.88
CA GLU A 42 -16.59 4.08 11.12
C GLU A 42 -17.01 3.38 9.82
N GLU A 43 -17.10 4.13 8.70
CA GLU A 43 -17.43 3.59 7.40
C GLU A 43 -16.43 2.49 7.00
N THR A 44 -16.96 1.34 6.57
CA THR A 44 -16.15 0.23 6.09
C THR A 44 -15.66 0.50 4.67
N ILE A 45 -14.36 0.54 4.49
CA ILE A 45 -13.72 0.82 3.21
C ILE A 45 -12.77 -0.32 2.80
N PHE A 46 -12.56 -0.47 1.49
CA PHE A 46 -11.41 -1.18 0.95
C PHE A 46 -10.24 -0.19 0.81
N PRO A 47 -9.12 -0.35 1.52
CA PRO A 47 -7.97 0.57 1.42
C PRO A 47 -7.25 0.41 0.07
N ARG A 48 -7.56 -0.62 -0.68
CA ARG A 48 -6.95 -0.97 -1.96
C ARG A 48 -5.42 -1.05 -1.80
N SER A 49 -4.66 -0.47 -2.69
CA SER A 49 -3.19 -0.54 -2.60
C SER A 49 -2.57 0.14 -1.36
N ALA A 50 -3.32 0.85 -0.54
CA ALA A 50 -2.85 1.31 0.76
C ALA A 50 -2.67 0.15 1.78
N ILE A 51 -3.18 -1.05 1.48
CA ILE A 51 -2.95 -2.26 2.28
C ILE A 51 -1.54 -2.87 2.10
N LYS A 52 -0.83 -2.54 1.01
CA LYS A 52 0.42 -3.23 0.61
C LYS A 52 1.53 -3.26 1.66
N PRO A 53 1.72 -2.25 2.53
CA PRO A 53 2.66 -2.35 3.64
C PRO A 53 2.39 -3.59 4.50
N PHE A 54 1.13 -3.82 4.85
CA PHE A 54 0.71 -4.94 5.70
C PHE A 54 0.79 -6.29 4.97
N GLN A 55 0.71 -6.30 3.63
CA GLN A 55 0.94 -7.49 2.79
C GLN A 55 2.43 -7.84 2.66
N THR A 56 3.34 -6.87 2.85
CA THR A 56 4.79 -7.04 2.74
C THR A 56 5.42 -7.52 4.05
N ILE A 57 4.90 -7.08 5.19
CA ILE A 57 5.41 -7.39 6.54
C ILE A 57 5.60 -8.90 6.79
N PRO A 58 4.67 -9.81 6.42
CA PRO A 58 4.86 -11.25 6.63
C PRO A 58 6.12 -11.81 5.96
N LEU A 59 6.46 -11.33 4.77
CA LEU A 59 7.68 -11.76 4.09
C LEU A 59 8.93 -11.31 4.86
N ILE A 60 8.99 -10.04 5.25
CA ILE A 60 10.14 -9.50 5.99
C ILE A 60 10.29 -10.23 7.34
N SER A 61 9.19 -10.45 8.06
CA SER A 61 9.19 -11.16 9.34
C SER A 61 9.73 -12.59 9.20
N ILE A 62 9.29 -13.33 8.20
CA ILE A 62 9.77 -14.70 7.94
C ILE A 62 11.27 -14.72 7.61
N LEU A 63 11.75 -13.78 6.80
CA LEU A 63 13.16 -13.69 6.45
C LEU A 63 14.03 -13.32 7.66
N ASN A 64 13.56 -12.42 8.52
CA ASN A 64 14.22 -12.08 9.77
C ASN A 64 14.31 -13.31 10.69
N LYS A 65 13.22 -14.04 10.86
CA LYS A 65 13.16 -15.25 11.69
C LYS A 65 14.11 -16.36 11.22
N LYS A 66 14.30 -16.46 9.91
CA LYS A 66 15.24 -17.41 9.30
C LYS A 66 16.68 -16.90 9.24
N ASN A 67 16.97 -15.69 9.75
CA ASN A 67 18.27 -15.01 9.67
C ASN A 67 18.77 -14.83 8.22
N VAL A 68 17.86 -14.63 7.28
CA VAL A 68 18.15 -14.42 5.85
C VAL A 68 17.63 -13.07 5.34
N SER A 69 17.43 -12.11 6.23
CA SER A 69 16.95 -10.76 5.90
C SER A 69 17.87 -10.01 4.95
N GLN A 70 19.18 -10.30 4.95
CA GLN A 70 20.16 -9.74 4.01
C GLN A 70 19.87 -10.13 2.54
N TYR A 71 19.02 -11.10 2.30
CA TYR A 71 18.60 -11.49 0.95
C TYR A 71 17.56 -10.56 0.31
N LEU A 72 16.96 -9.61 1.06
CA LEU A 72 16.14 -8.55 0.47
C LEU A 72 16.84 -7.19 0.62
N LYS A 73 17.11 -6.55 -0.52
CA LYS A 73 17.62 -5.18 -0.55
C LYS A 73 16.50 -4.17 -0.32
N GLY A 74 16.86 -2.93 0.04
CA GLY A 74 15.88 -1.87 0.30
C GLY A 74 14.97 -1.56 -0.88
N GLU A 75 15.53 -1.51 -2.11
CA GLU A 75 14.73 -1.31 -3.32
C GLU A 75 13.76 -2.47 -3.62
N GLU A 76 14.14 -3.70 -3.26
CA GLU A 76 13.30 -4.88 -3.41
C GLU A 76 12.11 -4.83 -2.42
N ILE A 77 12.33 -4.41 -1.17
CA ILE A 77 11.26 -4.20 -0.19
C ILE A 77 10.34 -3.06 -0.64
N ALA A 78 10.91 -1.96 -1.13
CA ALA A 78 10.14 -0.81 -1.58
C ALA A 78 9.22 -1.16 -2.77
N ILE A 79 9.70 -1.94 -3.75
CA ILE A 79 8.89 -2.34 -4.91
C ILE A 79 7.81 -3.36 -4.54
N ILE A 80 8.07 -4.28 -3.60
CA ILE A 80 7.07 -5.22 -3.08
C ILE A 80 5.93 -4.45 -2.39
N THR A 81 6.25 -3.36 -1.68
CA THR A 81 5.29 -2.48 -1.02
C THR A 81 4.61 -1.51 -2.01
N GLY A 82 5.14 -1.39 -3.22
CA GLY A 82 4.79 -0.38 -4.19
C GLY A 82 3.50 -0.62 -4.98
N SER A 83 3.04 0.47 -5.62
CA SER A 83 2.10 0.48 -6.74
C SER A 83 2.75 1.28 -7.86
N HIS A 84 3.75 0.68 -8.47
CA HIS A 84 4.67 1.39 -9.36
C HIS A 84 4.11 1.65 -10.76
N ASN A 85 4.71 2.59 -11.46
CA ASN A 85 4.29 2.96 -12.81
C ASN A 85 4.70 1.96 -13.91
N GLY A 86 5.41 0.85 -13.60
CA GLY A 86 5.93 -0.05 -14.63
C GLY A 86 7.05 0.57 -15.47
N GLU A 87 7.82 1.52 -14.93
CA GLU A 87 8.98 2.09 -15.60
C GLU A 87 10.12 1.07 -15.68
N LYS A 88 11.07 1.27 -16.59
CA LYS A 88 12.17 0.31 -16.85
C LYS A 88 12.85 -0.20 -15.58
N LYS A 89 13.20 0.71 -14.65
CA LYS A 89 13.82 0.33 -13.37
C LYS A 89 12.92 -0.57 -12.50
N HIS A 90 11.60 -0.37 -12.54
CA HIS A 90 10.66 -1.23 -11.81
C HIS A 90 10.66 -2.64 -12.39
N ILE A 91 10.51 -2.77 -13.72
CA ILE A 91 10.49 -4.04 -14.43
C ILE A 91 11.80 -4.81 -14.19
N GLU A 92 12.95 -4.14 -14.33
CA GLU A 92 14.26 -4.74 -14.09
C GLU A 92 14.43 -5.23 -12.65
N THR A 93 13.93 -4.46 -11.67
CA THR A 93 14.02 -4.84 -10.25
C THR A 93 13.15 -6.05 -9.94
N VAL A 94 11.91 -6.08 -10.46
CA VAL A 94 11.03 -7.26 -10.29
C VAL A 94 11.62 -8.49 -10.97
N ARG A 95 12.18 -8.36 -12.19
CA ARG A 95 12.83 -9.45 -12.89
C ARG A 95 14.01 -10.02 -12.09
N LYS A 96 14.96 -9.17 -11.68
CA LYS A 96 16.10 -9.57 -10.85
C LYS A 96 15.67 -10.21 -9.54
N LEU A 97 14.58 -9.72 -8.94
CA LEU A 97 14.02 -10.28 -7.72
C LEU A 97 13.51 -11.72 -7.96
N LEU A 98 12.77 -11.96 -9.03
CA LEU A 98 12.28 -13.30 -9.38
C LEU A 98 13.42 -14.25 -9.74
N GLU A 99 14.39 -13.80 -10.55
CA GLU A 99 15.59 -14.57 -10.93
C GLU A 99 16.39 -14.99 -9.68
N LYS A 100 16.64 -14.06 -8.77
CA LYS A 100 17.38 -14.29 -7.51
C LYS A 100 16.75 -15.41 -6.67
N TYR A 101 15.43 -15.50 -6.67
CA TYR A 101 14.70 -16.55 -5.95
C TYR A 101 14.31 -17.73 -6.83
N GLN A 102 14.81 -17.79 -8.09
CA GLN A 102 14.51 -18.87 -9.05
C GLN A 102 13.00 -19.10 -9.20
N ILE A 103 12.26 -18.02 -9.41
CA ILE A 103 10.80 -18.01 -9.63
C ILE A 103 10.55 -17.61 -11.08
N ASN A 104 9.81 -18.45 -11.81
CA ASN A 104 9.44 -18.15 -13.20
C ASN A 104 8.48 -16.96 -13.25
N GLU A 105 8.77 -15.95 -14.09
CA GLU A 105 7.94 -14.76 -14.28
C GLU A 105 6.51 -15.05 -14.75
N ASN A 106 6.28 -16.18 -15.42
CA ASN A 106 4.95 -16.63 -15.83
C ASN A 106 4.02 -16.97 -14.65
N LEU A 107 4.56 -17.10 -13.45
CA LEU A 107 3.78 -17.27 -12.22
C LEU A 107 3.18 -15.95 -11.70
N LEU A 108 3.53 -14.80 -12.27
CA LEU A 108 2.92 -13.53 -11.95
C LEU A 108 1.47 -13.49 -12.49
N CYS A 109 0.48 -13.55 -11.60
CA CYS A 109 -0.94 -13.53 -11.94
C CYS A 109 -1.58 -12.16 -11.69
N CYS A 110 -0.81 -11.06 -11.81
CA CYS A 110 -1.28 -9.72 -11.47
C CYS A 110 -2.01 -8.97 -12.60
N GLY A 111 -2.14 -9.58 -13.75
CA GLY A 111 -2.65 -8.93 -14.97
C GLY A 111 -1.60 -8.01 -15.61
N ALA A 112 -1.72 -7.83 -16.91
CA ALA A 112 -0.84 -6.98 -17.71
C ALA A 112 -1.53 -5.64 -18.02
N HIS A 113 -0.81 -4.53 -17.90
CA HIS A 113 -1.30 -3.22 -18.31
C HIS A 113 -0.12 -2.29 -18.63
N TRP A 114 -0.38 -1.27 -19.44
CA TRP A 114 0.56 -0.21 -19.71
C TRP A 114 0.86 0.61 -18.45
N SER A 115 1.93 1.38 -18.49
CA SER A 115 2.29 2.28 -17.38
C SER A 115 1.09 3.14 -16.96
N LEU A 116 0.96 3.37 -15.65
CA LEU A 116 0.00 4.34 -15.11
C LEU A 116 0.46 5.80 -15.30
N ASN A 117 1.68 6.01 -15.78
CA ASN A 117 2.18 7.31 -16.21
C ASN A 117 2.01 7.42 -17.73
N PRO A 118 1.17 8.35 -18.25
CA PRO A 118 0.87 8.45 -19.68
C PRO A 118 2.12 8.58 -20.56
N SER A 119 3.07 9.42 -20.18
CA SER A 119 4.29 9.62 -20.97
C SER A 119 5.21 8.41 -21.03
N VAL A 120 5.17 7.56 -20.01
CA VAL A 120 5.86 6.26 -20.01
C VAL A 120 5.07 5.24 -20.82
N ALA A 121 3.74 5.23 -20.72
CA ALA A 121 2.87 4.34 -21.49
C ALA A 121 3.03 4.56 -23.00
N GLU A 122 3.04 5.82 -23.46
CA GLU A 122 3.29 6.17 -24.87
C GLU A 122 4.59 5.57 -25.40
N LYS A 123 5.70 5.73 -24.66
CA LYS A 123 6.99 5.16 -25.02
C LYS A 123 6.94 3.61 -25.05
N GLN A 124 6.29 3.01 -24.04
CA GLN A 124 6.13 1.55 -23.99
C GLN A 124 5.32 1.03 -25.19
N MET A 125 4.26 1.73 -25.61
CA MET A 125 3.44 1.35 -26.77
C MET A 125 4.21 1.42 -28.09
N LEU A 126 5.22 2.31 -28.20
CA LEU A 126 6.09 2.37 -29.36
C LEU A 126 7.10 1.23 -29.38
N ASP A 127 7.63 0.83 -28.22
CA ASP A 127 8.70 -0.16 -28.11
C ASP A 127 8.19 -1.60 -27.98
N ILE A 128 6.99 -1.79 -27.43
CA ILE A 128 6.43 -3.09 -27.06
C ILE A 128 5.01 -3.20 -27.61
N LYS A 129 4.69 -4.32 -28.27
CA LYS A 129 3.35 -4.51 -28.88
C LYS A 129 2.27 -4.86 -27.87
N ILE A 130 2.59 -5.56 -26.79
CA ILE A 130 1.64 -6.09 -25.82
C ILE A 130 2.24 -5.91 -24.40
N PRO A 131 1.49 -5.38 -23.44
CA PRO A 131 1.97 -5.26 -22.07
C PRO A 131 2.16 -6.63 -21.41
N THR A 132 3.08 -6.72 -20.46
CA THR A 132 3.37 -7.95 -19.71
C THR A 132 2.99 -7.82 -18.24
N ASN A 133 2.85 -8.96 -17.55
CA ASN A 133 2.59 -8.98 -16.09
C ASN A 133 3.68 -8.26 -15.29
N MET A 134 4.92 -8.21 -15.80
CA MET A 134 6.04 -7.48 -15.19
C MET A 134 5.78 -5.96 -15.14
N MET A 135 5.00 -5.43 -16.08
CA MET A 135 4.66 -3.99 -16.17
C MET A 135 3.53 -3.61 -15.21
N SER A 136 2.81 -4.60 -14.69
CA SER A 136 1.73 -4.37 -13.73
C SER A 136 2.23 -3.60 -12.50
N ASN A 137 1.45 -2.62 -12.06
CA ASN A 137 1.72 -1.85 -10.84
C ASN A 137 1.77 -2.72 -9.56
N CYS A 138 1.33 -3.96 -9.66
CA CYS A 138 1.31 -4.94 -8.57
C CYS A 138 2.38 -6.04 -8.72
N SER A 139 3.18 -6.05 -9.79
CA SER A 139 4.14 -7.13 -10.04
C SER A 139 5.14 -7.33 -8.89
N GLY A 140 5.61 -6.24 -8.27
CA GLY A 140 6.46 -6.31 -7.08
C GLY A 140 5.77 -7.01 -5.90
N LYS A 141 4.51 -6.64 -5.59
CA LYS A 141 3.70 -7.30 -4.55
C LYS A 141 3.55 -8.81 -4.83
N HIS A 142 3.23 -9.18 -6.07
CA HIS A 142 3.07 -10.56 -6.45
C HIS A 142 4.38 -11.35 -6.37
N ALA A 143 5.50 -10.75 -6.77
CA ALA A 143 6.82 -11.33 -6.55
C ALA A 143 7.07 -11.59 -5.05
N GLY A 144 6.73 -10.64 -4.19
CA GLY A 144 6.82 -10.80 -2.72
C GLY A 144 5.97 -11.95 -2.19
N MET A 145 4.73 -12.12 -2.68
CA MET A 145 3.85 -13.24 -2.31
C MET A 145 4.42 -14.59 -2.77
N LEU A 146 4.95 -14.67 -3.98
CA LEU A 146 5.60 -15.89 -4.49
C LEU A 146 6.87 -16.24 -3.70
N ILE A 147 7.68 -15.25 -3.33
CA ILE A 147 8.85 -15.45 -2.47
C ILE A 147 8.41 -15.94 -1.08
N LEU A 148 7.38 -15.33 -0.49
CA LEU A 148 6.83 -15.78 0.79
C LEU A 148 6.34 -17.23 0.71
N SER A 149 5.63 -17.60 -0.37
CA SER A 149 5.19 -18.98 -0.62
C SER A 149 6.37 -19.96 -0.61
N LYS A 150 7.44 -19.61 -1.34
CA LYS A 150 8.67 -20.43 -1.40
C LYS A 150 9.30 -20.63 -0.02
N PHE A 151 9.40 -19.58 0.81
CA PHE A 151 9.96 -19.66 2.16
C PHE A 151 9.06 -20.42 3.14
N LEU A 152 7.76 -20.51 2.86
CA LEU A 152 6.79 -21.32 3.62
C LEU A 152 6.73 -22.77 3.13
N GLY A 153 7.43 -23.12 2.04
CA GLY A 153 7.34 -24.46 1.44
C GLY A 153 5.99 -24.76 0.81
N ALA A 154 5.26 -23.71 0.39
CA ALA A 154 3.91 -23.83 -0.16
C ALA A 154 3.92 -23.78 -1.70
N PRO A 155 2.86 -24.30 -2.38
CA PRO A 155 2.73 -24.24 -3.83
C PRO A 155 2.76 -22.79 -4.36
N LEU A 156 3.37 -22.59 -5.54
CA LEU A 156 3.45 -21.25 -6.14
C LEU A 156 2.26 -20.95 -7.07
N GLY A 157 1.60 -21.96 -7.61
CA GLY A 157 0.60 -21.78 -8.66
C GLY A 157 -0.73 -21.16 -8.19
N ASN A 158 -1.10 -21.36 -6.93
CA ASN A 158 -2.37 -20.94 -6.37
C ASN A 158 -2.23 -19.90 -5.22
N TYR A 159 -1.14 -19.16 -5.21
CA TYR A 159 -0.82 -18.21 -4.14
C TYR A 159 -1.85 -17.08 -3.94
N LEU A 160 -2.79 -16.91 -4.85
CA LEU A 160 -3.88 -15.93 -4.76
C LEU A 160 -5.16 -16.49 -4.12
N GLU A 161 -5.27 -17.79 -3.96
CA GLU A 161 -6.43 -18.39 -3.30
C GLU A 161 -6.52 -17.93 -1.84
N GLN A 162 -7.72 -17.53 -1.40
CA GLN A 162 -7.92 -17.02 -0.04
C GLN A 162 -7.45 -18.01 1.02
N THR A 163 -7.62 -19.32 0.79
CA THR A 163 -7.20 -20.39 1.70
C THR A 163 -5.70 -20.69 1.67
N HIS A 164 -4.96 -20.13 0.69
CA HIS A 164 -3.52 -20.35 0.61
C HIS A 164 -2.80 -19.73 1.81
N VAL A 165 -1.76 -20.41 2.31
CA VAL A 165 -1.05 -20.00 3.53
C VAL A 165 -0.47 -18.59 3.46
N VAL A 166 -0.06 -18.12 2.28
CA VAL A 166 0.39 -16.73 2.06
C VAL A 166 -0.74 -15.75 2.35
N GLN A 167 -1.94 -16.00 1.83
CA GLN A 167 -3.09 -15.11 2.01
C GLN A 167 -3.60 -15.15 3.45
N GLN A 168 -3.57 -16.31 4.09
CA GLN A 168 -3.89 -16.45 5.52
C GLN A 168 -2.90 -15.69 6.42
N ARG A 169 -1.60 -15.69 6.08
CA ARG A 169 -0.58 -14.89 6.77
C ARG A 169 -0.82 -13.39 6.60
N ILE A 170 -1.18 -12.98 5.39
CA ILE A 170 -1.51 -11.58 5.09
C ILE A 170 -2.78 -11.16 5.84
N LEU A 171 -3.83 -11.98 5.82
CA LEU A 171 -5.08 -11.73 6.55
C LEU A 171 -4.80 -11.54 8.05
N GLY A 172 -4.10 -12.49 8.69
CA GLY A 172 -3.77 -12.39 10.11
C GLY A 172 -2.90 -11.16 10.44
N THR A 173 -2.02 -10.74 9.52
CA THR A 173 -1.28 -9.48 9.69
C THR A 173 -2.22 -8.28 9.62
N CYS A 174 -3.15 -8.24 8.67
CA CYS A 174 -4.12 -7.14 8.58
C CYS A 174 -5.02 -7.09 9.83
N GLU A 175 -5.48 -8.23 10.32
CA GLU A 175 -6.28 -8.31 11.55
C GLU A 175 -5.54 -7.81 12.79
N LEU A 176 -4.25 -8.17 12.93
CA LEU A 176 -3.38 -7.66 13.98
C LEU A 176 -3.31 -6.13 13.95
N PHE A 177 -3.06 -5.55 12.78
CA PHE A 177 -2.93 -4.10 12.61
C PHE A 177 -4.28 -3.36 12.77
N LEU A 178 -5.37 -3.96 12.32
CA LEU A 178 -6.71 -3.41 12.52
C LEU A 178 -7.20 -3.54 13.97
N GLY A 179 -6.65 -4.48 14.74
CA GLY A 179 -7.10 -4.79 16.10
C GLY A 179 -8.45 -5.50 16.14
N LYS A 180 -8.87 -6.12 15.04
CA LYS A 180 -10.13 -6.87 14.93
C LYS A 180 -10.08 -7.87 13.79
N SER A 181 -10.86 -8.93 13.90
CA SER A 181 -11.06 -9.92 12.84
C SER A 181 -11.78 -9.31 11.64
N ILE A 182 -11.45 -9.79 10.45
CA ILE A 182 -12.06 -9.40 9.19
C ILE A 182 -13.08 -10.48 8.78
N PRO A 183 -14.39 -10.20 8.82
CA PRO A 183 -15.42 -11.15 8.38
C PRO A 183 -15.24 -11.53 6.91
N ASN A 184 -15.61 -12.75 6.54
CA ASN A 184 -15.54 -13.22 5.14
C ASN A 184 -16.30 -12.29 4.17
N ALA A 185 -17.41 -11.70 4.60
CA ALA A 185 -18.16 -10.71 3.80
C ALA A 185 -17.36 -9.46 3.44
N ASN A 186 -16.28 -9.18 4.17
CA ASN A 186 -15.38 -8.05 3.95
C ASN A 186 -14.10 -8.45 3.18
N ILE A 187 -14.05 -9.66 2.64
CA ILE A 187 -12.97 -10.14 1.78
C ILE A 187 -13.46 -10.17 0.34
N SER A 188 -12.69 -9.58 -0.55
CA SER A 188 -13.00 -9.52 -2.00
C SER A 188 -11.72 -9.69 -2.81
N THR A 189 -11.85 -9.65 -4.13
CA THR A 189 -10.72 -9.73 -5.06
C THR A 189 -10.37 -8.33 -5.58
N ASP A 190 -9.11 -7.94 -5.47
CA ASP A 190 -8.59 -6.69 -6.04
C ASP A 190 -8.40 -6.83 -7.56
N GLY A 191 -8.24 -5.70 -8.27
CA GLY A 191 -8.04 -5.68 -9.73
C GLY A 191 -6.83 -6.48 -10.23
N CYS A 192 -5.88 -6.81 -9.36
CA CYS A 192 -4.74 -7.67 -9.67
C CYS A 192 -4.96 -9.16 -9.33
N GLY A 193 -6.18 -9.56 -8.98
CA GLY A 193 -6.52 -10.94 -8.62
C GLY A 193 -6.20 -11.36 -7.18
N ALA A 194 -5.47 -10.55 -6.42
CA ALA A 194 -5.15 -10.87 -5.04
C ALA A 194 -6.33 -10.56 -4.09
N PRO A 195 -6.51 -11.31 -2.99
CA PRO A 195 -7.45 -10.95 -1.95
C PRO A 195 -7.19 -9.55 -1.41
N THR A 196 -8.27 -8.82 -1.14
CA THR A 196 -8.28 -7.50 -0.51
C THR A 196 -9.31 -7.47 0.61
N PHE A 197 -9.05 -6.68 1.63
CA PHE A 197 -9.76 -6.73 2.89
C PHE A 197 -10.38 -5.38 3.21
N ALA A 198 -11.67 -5.36 3.58
CA ALA A 198 -12.35 -4.17 4.02
C ALA A 198 -12.40 -4.08 5.56
N GLY A 199 -12.40 -2.87 6.05
CA GLY A 199 -12.54 -2.57 7.47
C GLY A 199 -12.86 -1.09 7.69
N PRO A 200 -13.24 -0.70 8.92
CA PRO A 200 -13.52 0.69 9.22
C PRO A 200 -12.32 1.60 8.94
N LEU A 201 -12.58 2.78 8.40
CA LEU A 201 -11.57 3.78 8.08
C LEU A 201 -10.64 4.07 9.27
N GLY A 202 -11.22 4.22 10.47
CA GLY A 202 -10.46 4.46 11.70
C GLY A 202 -9.54 3.30 12.09
N ASN A 203 -9.93 2.04 11.84
CA ASN A 203 -9.06 0.90 12.10
C ASN A 203 -7.87 0.87 11.12
N TRP A 204 -8.04 1.30 9.88
CA TRP A 204 -6.93 1.49 8.94
C TRP A 204 -6.02 2.65 9.38
N ALA A 205 -6.56 3.74 9.95
CA ALA A 205 -5.74 4.80 10.55
C ALA A 205 -4.90 4.25 11.71
N ARG A 206 -5.49 3.43 12.60
CA ARG A 206 -4.76 2.73 13.66
C ARG A 206 -3.66 1.82 13.09
N ALA A 207 -3.93 1.12 12.01
CA ALA A 207 -2.92 0.28 11.34
C ALA A 207 -1.69 1.10 10.92
N TYR A 208 -1.88 2.30 10.39
CA TYR A 208 -0.79 3.23 10.08
C TYR A 208 -0.15 3.85 11.32
N ALA A 209 -0.89 4.08 12.41
CA ALA A 209 -0.33 4.52 13.68
C ALA A 209 0.61 3.46 14.28
N LEU A 210 0.28 2.19 14.16
CA LEU A 210 1.15 1.08 14.58
C LEU A 210 2.45 0.98 13.75
N LEU A 211 2.49 1.51 12.53
CA LEU A 211 3.74 1.69 11.78
C LEU A 211 4.58 2.86 12.32
N ALA A 212 3.93 3.89 12.88
CA ALA A 212 4.61 5.03 13.50
C ALA A 212 5.15 4.70 14.90
N ASP A 213 4.35 3.98 15.71
CA ASP A 213 4.70 3.55 17.07
C ASP A 213 4.59 2.02 17.18
N THR A 214 5.71 1.34 16.94
CA THR A 214 5.76 -0.12 16.86
C THR A 214 5.80 -0.82 18.23
N LYS A 215 5.80 -0.08 19.35
CA LYS A 215 5.89 -0.67 20.72
C LYS A 215 4.72 -1.60 21.07
N TYR A 216 3.58 -1.43 20.39
CA TYR A 216 2.38 -2.27 20.59
C TYR A 216 2.36 -3.53 19.69
N LEU A 217 3.39 -3.73 18.87
CA LEU A 217 3.50 -4.88 17.97
C LEU A 217 4.43 -5.95 18.58
N PRO A 218 4.22 -7.23 18.26
CA PRO A 218 5.20 -8.27 18.54
C PRO A 218 6.56 -7.91 17.93
N ASP A 219 7.65 -8.21 18.61
CA ASP A 219 9.02 -7.80 18.24
C ASP A 219 9.37 -8.11 16.78
N GLU A 220 9.00 -9.28 16.29
CA GLU A 220 9.28 -9.70 14.90
C GLU A 220 8.54 -8.82 13.88
N ILE A 221 7.31 -8.44 14.19
CA ILE A 221 6.46 -7.57 13.34
C ILE A 221 6.94 -6.13 13.43
N ALA A 222 7.32 -5.65 14.63
CA ALA A 222 7.90 -4.35 14.84
C ALA A 222 9.19 -4.16 14.01
N LYS A 223 10.12 -5.12 14.09
CA LYS A 223 11.35 -5.11 13.29
C LYS A 223 11.08 -5.12 11.79
N ALA A 224 10.10 -5.92 11.34
CA ALA A 224 9.71 -5.97 9.93
C ALA A 224 9.11 -4.62 9.46
N SER A 225 8.27 -3.98 10.29
CA SER A 225 7.67 -2.68 10.02
C SER A 225 8.71 -1.57 9.89
N LEU A 226 9.68 -1.52 10.81
CA LEU A 226 10.77 -0.56 10.77
C LEU A 226 11.67 -0.76 9.54
N ALA A 227 11.98 -2.01 9.19
CA ALA A 227 12.76 -2.34 7.98
C ALA A 227 12.03 -1.90 6.71
N LEU A 228 10.70 -2.08 6.63
CA LEU A 228 9.87 -1.64 5.52
C LEU A 228 9.94 -0.11 5.36
N ILE A 229 9.65 0.65 6.43
CA ILE A 229 9.66 2.11 6.41
C ILE A 229 11.03 2.64 6.00
N SER A 230 12.11 2.13 6.61
CA SER A 230 13.48 2.51 6.27
C SER A 230 13.82 2.22 4.81
N SER A 231 13.37 1.08 4.28
CA SER A 231 13.59 0.69 2.89
C SER A 231 12.89 1.62 1.91
N VAL A 232 11.63 1.98 2.20
CA VAL A 232 10.84 2.92 1.39
C VAL A 232 11.45 4.32 1.45
N ALA A 233 11.84 4.80 2.63
CA ALA A 233 12.46 6.11 2.81
C ALA A 233 13.74 6.29 1.99
N LYS A 234 14.55 5.23 1.89
CA LYS A 234 15.80 5.22 1.11
C LYS A 234 15.57 4.97 -0.39
N ASN A 235 14.44 4.39 -0.76
CA ASN A 235 14.14 3.96 -2.13
C ASN A 235 12.73 4.39 -2.59
N PRO A 236 12.33 5.66 -2.42
CA PRO A 236 10.95 6.13 -2.60
C PRO A 236 10.45 6.00 -4.05
N PHE A 237 11.35 6.05 -5.04
CA PHE A 237 11.01 5.86 -6.45
C PHE A 237 10.33 4.50 -6.70
N TYR A 238 10.79 3.43 -6.05
CA TYR A 238 10.28 2.08 -6.28
C TYR A 238 8.86 1.84 -5.74
N VAL A 239 8.37 2.74 -4.88
CA VAL A 239 7.00 2.64 -4.33
C VAL A 239 5.94 3.02 -5.36
N ALA A 240 6.23 3.98 -6.24
CA ALA A 240 5.22 4.49 -7.19
C ALA A 240 5.80 4.91 -8.55
N GLY A 241 7.04 5.41 -8.60
CA GLY A 241 7.68 5.90 -9.81
C GLY A 241 7.63 7.42 -9.95
N SER A 242 7.94 7.89 -11.15
CA SER A 242 8.05 9.31 -11.47
C SER A 242 6.70 10.03 -11.31
N SER A 243 6.75 11.26 -10.81
CA SER A 243 5.59 12.17 -10.71
C SER A 243 4.39 11.63 -9.92
N ARG A 244 4.64 10.73 -8.95
CA ARG A 244 3.62 10.17 -8.07
C ARG A 244 3.77 10.71 -6.66
N LEU A 245 2.65 11.10 -6.03
CA LEU A 245 2.66 11.68 -4.67
C LEU A 245 3.34 10.76 -3.66
N CYS A 246 3.15 9.44 -3.72
CA CYS A 246 3.84 8.51 -2.84
C CYS A 246 5.37 8.63 -2.93
N SER A 247 5.93 8.75 -4.16
CA SER A 247 7.38 8.91 -4.33
C SER A 247 7.86 10.26 -3.78
N VAL A 248 7.11 11.33 -4.06
CA VAL A 248 7.44 12.70 -3.59
C VAL A 248 7.39 12.76 -2.06
N LEU A 249 6.30 12.28 -1.45
CA LEU A 249 6.09 12.32 -0.01
C LEU A 249 7.17 11.52 0.73
N ASN A 250 7.40 10.25 0.35
CA ASN A 250 8.39 9.42 1.01
C ASN A 250 9.83 9.90 0.80
N SER A 251 10.11 10.57 -0.34
CA SER A 251 11.40 11.21 -0.60
C SER A 251 11.62 12.46 0.24
N HIS A 252 10.57 13.27 0.42
CA HIS A 252 10.65 14.54 1.15
C HIS A 252 10.83 14.29 2.65
N PHE A 253 9.99 13.46 3.24
CA PHE A 253 9.95 13.21 4.69
C PHE A 253 10.91 12.12 5.18
N LYS A 254 11.56 11.37 4.29
CA LYS A 254 12.66 10.44 4.60
C LYS A 254 12.38 9.47 5.76
N GLY A 255 11.13 9.06 5.92
CA GLY A 255 10.68 8.12 6.95
C GLY A 255 10.03 8.76 8.18
N ASP A 256 10.09 10.07 8.35
CA ASP A 256 9.32 10.77 9.39
C ASP A 256 7.81 10.71 9.07
N ILE A 257 7.47 10.79 7.79
CA ILE A 257 6.14 10.45 7.28
C ILE A 257 6.31 9.35 6.23
N PHE A 258 5.65 8.21 6.45
CA PHE A 258 5.50 7.18 5.44
C PHE A 258 4.10 7.28 4.85
N GLY A 259 3.96 7.29 3.53
CA GLY A 259 2.67 7.41 2.86
C GLY A 259 2.47 6.42 1.73
N LYS A 260 1.26 5.87 1.63
CA LYS A 260 0.85 4.92 0.59
C LYS A 260 -0.55 5.19 0.07
N SER A 261 -0.66 5.42 -1.23
CA SER A 261 -1.96 5.55 -1.92
C SER A 261 -2.62 4.20 -2.20
N GLY A 262 -3.94 4.17 -2.15
CA GLY A 262 -4.79 3.15 -2.73
C GLY A 262 -5.52 3.68 -3.97
N ALA A 263 -6.13 2.79 -4.74
CA ALA A 263 -7.11 3.16 -5.76
C ALA A 263 -8.37 3.74 -5.10
N GLU A 264 -9.26 4.31 -5.90
CA GLU A 264 -10.56 4.83 -5.44
C GLU A 264 -10.41 5.91 -4.35
N GLY A 265 -9.41 6.79 -4.48
CA GLY A 265 -9.23 7.92 -3.57
C GLY A 265 -8.87 7.54 -2.13
N CYS A 266 -8.19 6.41 -1.92
CA CYS A 266 -7.68 6.02 -0.61
C CYS A 266 -6.24 6.47 -0.40
N TYR A 267 -5.90 6.85 0.82
CA TYR A 267 -4.53 7.13 1.22
C TYR A 267 -4.33 6.78 2.70
N GLY A 268 -3.16 6.24 3.05
CA GLY A 268 -2.74 6.01 4.42
C GLY A 268 -1.37 6.62 4.67
N CYS A 269 -1.18 7.21 5.85
CA CYS A 269 0.09 7.76 6.30
C CYS A 269 0.40 7.38 7.74
N SER A 270 1.68 7.20 8.05
CA SER A 270 2.18 7.12 9.42
C SER A 270 3.09 8.31 9.72
N PHE A 271 2.96 8.90 10.89
CA PHE A 271 3.70 10.06 11.39
C PHE A 271 4.57 9.63 12.55
N LYS A 272 5.81 9.26 12.26
CA LYS A 272 6.75 8.65 13.23
C LYS A 272 6.94 9.50 14.48
N ASN A 273 7.20 10.80 14.32
CA ASN A 273 7.51 11.70 15.42
C ASN A 273 6.30 12.02 16.30
N LEU A 274 5.08 11.76 15.80
CA LEU A 274 3.83 11.99 16.52
C LEU A 274 3.23 10.69 17.08
N GLY A 275 3.68 9.52 16.62
CA GLY A 275 3.06 8.23 16.96
C GLY A 275 1.64 8.09 16.39
N LEU A 276 1.32 8.83 15.32
CA LEU A 276 -0.02 8.90 14.75
C LEU A 276 -0.10 8.19 13.39
N GLY A 277 -1.30 7.77 13.03
CA GLY A 277 -1.65 7.26 11.72
C GLY A 277 -2.87 7.97 11.15
N LEU A 278 -2.86 8.14 9.84
CA LEU A 278 -3.94 8.74 9.08
C LEU A 278 -4.44 7.75 8.03
N THR A 279 -5.74 7.69 7.85
CA THR A 279 -6.35 7.13 6.64
C THR A 279 -7.44 8.08 6.16
N LEU A 280 -7.49 8.29 4.85
CA LEU A 280 -8.54 9.03 4.19
C LEU A 280 -9.17 8.24 3.03
N LYS A 281 -10.44 8.55 2.76
CA LYS A 281 -11.22 8.01 1.64
C LYS A 281 -12.00 9.12 0.97
N CYS A 282 -11.70 9.38 -0.30
CA CYS A 282 -12.57 10.20 -1.14
C CYS A 282 -13.79 9.37 -1.56
N ARG A 283 -14.99 9.85 -1.27
CA ARG A 283 -16.24 9.08 -1.43
C ARG A 283 -16.52 8.69 -2.87
N ASP A 284 -16.24 9.59 -3.80
CA ASP A 284 -16.42 9.38 -5.25
C ASP A 284 -15.21 8.70 -5.94
N GLY A 285 -14.18 8.33 -5.16
CA GLY A 285 -12.98 7.68 -5.67
C GLY A 285 -11.95 8.61 -6.33
N SER A 286 -12.18 9.94 -6.32
CA SER A 286 -11.27 10.90 -6.93
C SER A 286 -9.88 10.84 -6.32
N LYS A 287 -8.89 10.55 -7.16
CA LYS A 287 -7.47 10.63 -6.79
C LYS A 287 -7.08 12.09 -6.49
N LEU A 288 -7.54 13.04 -7.31
CA LEU A 288 -7.27 14.46 -7.13
C LEU A 288 -7.80 14.95 -5.78
N GLY A 289 -9.07 14.65 -5.48
CA GLY A 289 -9.69 15.02 -4.20
C GLY A 289 -8.91 14.47 -3.00
N ALA A 290 -8.49 13.20 -3.06
CA ALA A 290 -7.70 12.56 -2.01
C ALA A 290 -6.30 13.19 -1.83
N GLU A 291 -5.60 13.47 -2.92
CA GLU A 291 -4.24 14.06 -2.88
C GLU A 291 -4.26 15.51 -2.39
N VAL A 292 -5.25 16.30 -2.79
CA VAL A 292 -5.44 17.69 -2.31
C VAL A 292 -5.79 17.70 -0.82
N ALA A 293 -6.73 16.84 -0.40
CA ALA A 293 -7.10 16.70 1.01
C ALA A 293 -5.91 16.30 1.88
N LEU A 294 -5.08 15.33 1.41
CA LEU A 294 -3.87 14.95 2.11
C LEU A 294 -2.90 16.12 2.24
N GLY A 295 -2.67 16.88 1.16
CA GLY A 295 -1.80 18.06 1.18
C GLY A 295 -2.28 19.12 2.17
N TYR A 296 -3.59 19.33 2.29
CA TYR A 296 -4.17 20.22 3.28
C TYR A 296 -3.88 19.74 4.72
N ILE A 297 -4.14 18.45 5.00
CA ILE A 297 -3.94 17.88 6.34
C ILE A 297 -2.47 17.89 6.76
N LEU A 298 -1.54 17.67 5.82
CA LEU A 298 -0.10 17.70 6.10
C LEU A 298 0.44 19.10 6.41
N LYS A 299 -0.31 20.14 6.10
CA LYS A 299 0.04 21.54 6.37
C LYS A 299 -0.38 21.98 7.76
N GLU A 300 -1.49 21.43 8.26
CA GLU A 300 -2.02 21.69 9.60
C GLU A 300 -1.19 20.98 10.70
#